data_986ae2b963e08474a57b95c17677f5ee
#
_entry.id   986ae2b963e08474a57b95c17677f5ee
#
_cell.length_a   1.000
_cell.length_b   1.000
_cell.length_c   1.000
_cell.angle_alpha   90.00
_cell.angle_beta   90.00
_cell.angle_gamma   90.00
#
_symmetry.space_group_name_H-M   'P 1'
#
loop_
_entity.id
_entity.type
_entity.pdbx_description
1 polymer ?
#
loop_
_entity_poly.entity_id
_entity_poly.type
_entity_poly.pdbx_seq_one_letter_code
_entity_poly.pdbx_strand_id
1 'polypeptide(L)'
;TWKHSITPFQLTFNTLQSTTARFDSITIANPTLALSLSNQFIPAMNYTLTYDNARMRRRHQLWWETSFTSAGNVTSLIYAAFGKGLNEKDKKLLNSPYAQFLKMTSEIRATLKIANKHYLATRFMGGVLWSYGNQTVPPYSEQFYIGGANSIRAFTVRSLGPGTYNPGSNAKYGYLDQTGDVKFEANVEYRFPLFGDFYGATFLDAGNVW
;
A
#
# COMPACT_ATOMS: atom_id res chain seq x y z
N THR A 1 17.31 -17.03 5.79
CA THR A 1 16.79 -17.02 7.19
C THR A 1 15.34 -16.53 7.19
N TRP A 2 14.55 -17.06 8.12
CA TRP A 2 13.21 -16.60 8.41
C TRP A 2 13.23 -15.59 9.55
N LYS A 3 12.42 -14.54 9.43
CA LYS A 3 12.20 -13.52 10.45
C LYS A 3 10.72 -13.30 10.62
N HIS A 4 10.25 -13.28 11.86
CA HIS A 4 8.88 -12.95 12.24
C HIS A 4 8.90 -11.61 12.97
N SER A 5 7.99 -10.72 12.63
CA SER A 5 7.78 -9.45 13.29
C SER A 5 6.30 -9.31 13.65
N ILE A 6 6.01 -9.05 14.90
CA ILE A 6 4.65 -8.87 15.40
C ILE A 6 4.58 -7.49 16.02
N THR A 7 3.62 -6.69 15.55
CA THR A 7 3.22 -5.43 16.17
C THR A 7 1.82 -5.64 16.77
N PRO A 8 1.71 -5.96 18.05
CA PRO A 8 0.43 -6.36 18.66
C PRO A 8 -0.56 -5.20 18.75
N PHE A 9 -0.07 -3.96 18.76
CA PHE A 9 -0.90 -2.78 18.80
C PHE A 9 -0.23 -1.62 18.06
N GLN A 10 -0.94 -1.05 17.11
CA GLN A 10 -0.60 0.17 16.37
C GLN A 10 -1.84 1.05 16.35
N LEU A 11 -1.68 2.32 16.64
CA LEU A 11 -2.76 3.29 16.60
C LEU A 11 -2.38 4.43 15.67
N THR A 12 -3.22 4.64 14.66
CA THR A 12 -3.13 5.82 13.79
C THR A 12 -4.37 6.67 14.03
N PHE A 13 -4.15 7.93 14.44
CA PHE A 13 -5.20 8.89 14.71
C PHE A 13 -4.90 10.19 13.99
N ASN A 14 -5.72 10.51 13.00
CA ASN A 14 -5.68 11.77 12.27
C ASN A 14 -7.01 12.47 12.43
N THR A 15 -7.01 13.74 12.82
CA THR A 15 -8.21 14.55 12.92
C THR A 15 -8.00 15.94 12.32
N LEU A 16 -8.97 16.37 11.55
CA LEU A 16 -9.03 17.71 11.00
C LEU A 16 -9.70 18.62 12.04
N GLN A 17 -8.97 19.61 12.54
CA GLN A 17 -9.48 20.47 13.63
C GLN A 17 -10.29 21.66 13.12
N SER A 18 -9.86 22.27 12.00
CA SER A 18 -10.57 23.41 11.40
C SER A 18 -10.30 23.50 9.90
N THR A 19 -11.28 23.99 9.16
CA THR A 19 -11.17 24.23 7.72
C THR A 19 -11.44 25.69 7.40
N THR A 20 -10.97 26.15 6.26
CA THR A 20 -11.30 27.45 5.69
C THR A 20 -12.29 27.27 4.54
N ALA A 21 -13.11 28.27 4.23
CA ALA A 21 -14.05 28.21 3.10
C ALA A 21 -13.36 27.88 1.76
N ARG A 22 -12.12 28.33 1.57
CA ARG A 22 -11.33 27.98 0.38
C ARG A 22 -10.93 26.50 0.37
N PHE A 23 -10.56 25.95 1.50
CA PHE A 23 -10.25 24.52 1.66
C PHE A 23 -11.49 23.67 1.36
N ASP A 24 -12.66 24.05 1.91
CA ASP A 24 -13.91 23.33 1.69
C ASP A 24 -14.31 23.33 0.21
N SER A 25 -14.11 24.43 -0.51
CA SER A 25 -14.37 24.49 -1.95
C SER A 25 -13.45 23.60 -2.77
N ILE A 26 -12.17 23.46 -2.36
CA ILE A 26 -11.20 22.57 -3.01
C ILE A 26 -11.54 21.10 -2.76
N THR A 27 -11.92 20.73 -1.54
CA THR A 27 -12.28 19.35 -1.18
C THR A 27 -13.57 18.89 -1.85
N ILE A 28 -14.56 19.79 -2.01
CA ILE A 28 -15.78 19.51 -2.78
C ILE A 28 -15.44 19.24 -4.25
N ALA A 29 -14.49 19.98 -4.82
CA ALA A 29 -14.06 19.80 -6.21
C ALA A 29 -13.17 18.56 -6.42
N ASN A 30 -12.57 18.02 -5.34
CA ASN A 30 -11.65 16.89 -5.37
C ASN A 30 -11.98 15.87 -4.28
N PRO A 31 -12.89 14.91 -4.54
CA PRO A 31 -13.32 13.93 -3.53
C PRO A 31 -12.18 13.08 -2.96
N THR A 32 -11.18 12.76 -3.77
CA THR A 32 -10.00 11.99 -3.32
C THR A 32 -9.19 12.77 -2.28
N LEU A 33 -9.03 14.07 -2.48
CA LEU A 33 -8.39 14.94 -1.49
C LEU A 33 -9.22 15.02 -0.20
N ALA A 34 -10.54 15.09 -0.30
CA ALA A 34 -11.42 15.06 0.86
C ALA A 34 -11.25 13.78 1.68
N LEU A 35 -11.13 12.61 1.01
CA LEU A 35 -10.87 11.32 1.65
C LEU A 35 -9.49 11.28 2.30
N SER A 36 -8.46 11.83 1.66
CA SER A 36 -7.09 11.84 2.19
C SER A 36 -6.97 12.66 3.48
N LEU A 37 -7.81 13.67 3.63
CA LEU A 37 -7.83 14.59 4.76
C LEU A 37 -8.95 14.26 5.79
N SER A 38 -9.71 13.18 5.56
CA SER A 38 -10.75 12.75 6.48
C SER A 38 -10.20 12.30 7.83
N ASN A 39 -11.03 12.41 8.86
CA ASN A 39 -10.68 11.89 10.18
C ASN A 39 -10.49 10.37 10.11
N GLN A 40 -9.36 9.88 10.61
CA GLN A 40 -9.02 8.47 10.59
C GLN A 40 -8.62 8.00 11.98
N PHE A 41 -9.25 6.93 12.43
CA PHE A 41 -8.90 6.25 13.67
C PHE A 41 -8.72 4.75 13.35
N ILE A 42 -7.48 4.28 13.39
CA ILE A 42 -7.10 2.95 12.92
C ILE A 42 -6.36 2.21 14.05
N PRO A 43 -7.10 1.48 14.91
CA PRO A 43 -6.49 0.54 15.84
C PRO A 43 -6.16 -0.75 15.10
N ALA A 44 -4.88 -1.06 14.91
CA ALA A 44 -4.42 -2.16 14.08
C ALA A 44 -3.45 -3.09 14.81
N MET A 45 -3.35 -4.32 14.33
CA MET A 45 -2.31 -5.31 14.61
C MET A 45 -1.63 -5.66 13.31
N ASN A 46 -0.33 -5.85 13.33
CA ASN A 46 0.43 -6.26 12.14
C ASN A 46 1.30 -7.48 12.45
N TYR A 47 1.34 -8.41 11.49
CA TYR A 47 2.26 -9.54 11.47
C TYR A 47 3.00 -9.55 10.14
N THR A 48 4.33 -9.60 10.19
CA THR A 48 5.19 -9.65 8.99
C THR A 48 6.09 -10.87 9.06
N LEU A 49 6.07 -11.65 8.00
CA LEU A 49 6.94 -12.78 7.76
C LEU A 49 7.93 -12.43 6.66
N THR A 50 9.22 -12.49 6.93
CA THR A 50 10.27 -12.21 5.95
C THR A 50 11.18 -13.43 5.78
N TYR A 51 11.46 -13.79 4.54
CA TYR A 51 12.48 -14.75 4.15
C TYR A 51 13.62 -14.03 3.42
N ASP A 52 14.85 -14.28 3.85
CA ASP A 52 16.04 -13.72 3.19
C ASP A 52 17.16 -14.75 3.14
N ASN A 53 17.67 -15.03 1.94
CA ASN A 53 18.79 -15.92 1.71
C ASN A 53 20.13 -15.20 1.41
N ALA A 54 20.18 -13.87 1.44
CA ALA A 54 21.37 -13.09 1.10
C ALA A 54 22.60 -13.48 1.94
N ARG A 55 22.40 -13.82 3.22
CA ARG A 55 23.48 -14.28 4.13
C ARG A 55 24.09 -15.63 3.76
N MET A 56 23.43 -16.42 2.92
CA MET A 56 23.90 -17.77 2.54
C MET A 56 24.93 -17.76 1.42
N ARG A 57 25.40 -16.60 0.96
CA ARG A 57 26.37 -16.43 -0.16
C ARG A 57 26.00 -17.24 -1.43
N ARG A 58 24.70 -17.42 -1.66
CA ARG A 58 24.22 -18.16 -2.83
C ARG A 58 24.40 -17.33 -4.11
N ARG A 59 24.56 -18.04 -5.23
CA ARG A 59 24.63 -17.44 -6.58
C ARG A 59 23.37 -16.62 -6.92
N HIS A 60 22.22 -17.03 -6.36
CA HIS A 60 20.93 -16.41 -6.55
C HIS A 60 20.44 -15.91 -5.19
N GLN A 61 20.02 -14.66 -5.16
CA GLN A 61 19.45 -14.02 -3.97
C GLN A 61 17.93 -14.00 -4.09
N LEU A 62 17.24 -14.36 -3.00
CA LEU A 62 15.80 -14.32 -2.88
C LEU A 62 15.43 -13.66 -1.56
N TRP A 63 14.58 -12.67 -1.65
CA TRP A 63 13.93 -12.04 -0.53
C TRP A 63 12.42 -12.10 -0.73
N TRP A 64 11.70 -12.50 0.28
CA TRP A 64 10.24 -12.57 0.28
C TRP A 64 9.70 -12.03 1.58
N GLU A 65 8.72 -11.15 1.51
CA GLU A 65 8.03 -10.60 2.66
C GLU A 65 6.52 -10.66 2.45
N THR A 66 5.82 -11.11 3.48
CA THR A 66 4.35 -11.07 3.52
C THR A 66 3.93 -10.43 4.82
N SER A 67 3.04 -9.43 4.72
CA SER A 67 2.50 -8.71 5.86
C SER A 67 0.99 -8.84 5.91
N PHE A 68 0.47 -9.08 7.11
CA PHE A 68 -0.95 -9.13 7.42
C PHE A 68 -1.28 -8.06 8.44
N THR A 69 -2.20 -7.17 8.09
CA THR A 69 -2.71 -6.13 8.98
C THR A 69 -4.19 -6.37 9.25
N SER A 70 -4.57 -6.39 10.52
CA SER A 70 -5.94 -6.51 11.00
C SER A 70 -6.29 -5.26 11.80
N ALA A 71 -7.18 -4.43 11.30
CA ALA A 71 -7.60 -3.20 11.94
C ALA A 71 -9.04 -3.27 12.45
N GLY A 72 -9.31 -2.70 13.62
CA GLY A 72 -10.63 -2.56 14.21
C GLY A 72 -11.29 -3.86 14.68
N ASN A 73 -10.73 -5.03 14.38
CA ASN A 73 -11.35 -6.32 14.68
C ASN A 73 -11.39 -6.61 16.18
N VAL A 74 -10.29 -6.38 16.89
CA VAL A 74 -10.23 -6.53 18.35
C VAL A 74 -11.22 -5.57 19.01
N THR A 75 -11.28 -4.33 18.55
CA THR A 75 -12.25 -3.34 19.02
C THR A 75 -13.69 -3.80 18.80
N SER A 76 -14.00 -4.33 17.60
CA SER A 76 -15.33 -4.87 17.30
C SER A 76 -15.69 -6.09 18.17
N LEU A 77 -14.73 -6.96 18.49
CA LEU A 77 -14.93 -8.09 19.40
C LEU A 77 -15.23 -7.61 20.85
N ILE A 78 -14.54 -6.59 21.30
CA ILE A 78 -14.81 -5.96 22.61
C ILE A 78 -16.25 -5.42 22.62
N TYR A 79 -16.66 -4.68 21.58
CA TYR A 79 -18.03 -4.18 21.49
C TYR A 79 -19.08 -5.31 21.44
N ALA A 80 -18.76 -6.42 20.77
CA ALA A 80 -19.64 -7.59 20.73
C ALA A 80 -19.81 -8.24 22.12
N ALA A 81 -18.76 -8.27 22.93
CA ALA A 81 -18.84 -8.75 24.32
C ALA A 81 -19.74 -7.85 25.21
N PHE A 82 -19.90 -6.58 24.83
CA PHE A 82 -20.82 -5.64 25.48
C PHE A 82 -22.21 -5.56 24.81
N GLY A 83 -22.56 -6.56 23.97
CA GLY A 83 -23.90 -6.70 23.38
C GLY A 83 -24.16 -5.94 22.09
N LYS A 84 -23.14 -5.30 21.49
CA LYS A 84 -23.27 -4.69 20.16
C LYS A 84 -22.94 -5.70 19.04
N GLY A 85 -23.75 -5.77 18.01
CA GLY A 85 -23.52 -6.67 16.87
C GLY A 85 -22.18 -6.43 16.18
N LEU A 86 -21.52 -7.49 15.68
CA LEU A 86 -20.27 -7.38 14.92
C LEU A 86 -20.43 -6.53 13.67
N ASN A 87 -21.56 -6.63 12.98
CA ASN A 87 -21.87 -5.91 11.75
C ASN A 87 -22.59 -4.57 11.99
N GLU A 88 -22.80 -4.17 13.23
CA GLU A 88 -23.38 -2.88 13.56
C GLU A 88 -22.41 -1.78 13.15
N LYS A 89 -22.92 -0.80 12.40
CA LYS A 89 -22.17 0.37 11.91
C LYS A 89 -22.16 1.48 12.96
N ASP A 90 -21.31 2.47 12.73
CA ASP A 90 -21.20 3.71 13.55
C ASP A 90 -20.72 3.47 14.98
N LYS A 91 -20.02 2.36 15.23
CA LYS A 91 -19.30 2.19 16.49
C LYS A 91 -18.17 3.21 16.60
N LYS A 92 -18.10 3.91 17.71
CA LYS A 92 -17.11 4.96 17.96
C LYS A 92 -16.19 4.56 19.10
N LEU A 93 -14.91 4.77 18.93
CA LEU A 93 -13.91 4.70 19.98
C LEU A 93 -13.35 6.10 20.20
N LEU A 94 -13.33 6.60 21.44
CA LEU A 94 -12.95 7.98 21.77
C LEU A 94 -13.73 9.02 20.93
N ASN A 95 -15.04 8.80 20.77
CA ASN A 95 -15.96 9.64 20.00
C ASN A 95 -15.67 9.73 18.48
N SER A 96 -14.75 8.91 17.96
CA SER A 96 -14.42 8.84 16.52
C SER A 96 -14.76 7.46 15.97
N PRO A 97 -15.35 7.36 14.75
CA PRO A 97 -15.56 6.09 14.09
C PRO A 97 -14.20 5.45 13.76
N TYR A 98 -14.05 4.17 14.05
CA TYR A 98 -12.80 3.47 13.76
C TYR A 98 -12.91 2.65 12.47
N ALA A 99 -11.79 2.56 11.74
CA ALA A 99 -11.68 1.74 10.55
C ALA A 99 -11.64 0.25 10.91
N GLN A 100 -12.33 -0.57 10.10
CA GLN A 100 -12.31 -2.02 10.23
C GLN A 100 -11.98 -2.65 8.88
N PHE A 101 -10.81 -3.30 8.79
CA PHE A 101 -10.34 -3.92 7.55
C PHE A 101 -9.34 -5.05 7.81
N LEU A 102 -9.14 -5.86 6.78
CA LEU A 102 -8.02 -6.78 6.64
C LEU A 102 -7.18 -6.34 5.43
N LYS A 103 -5.87 -6.29 5.61
CA LYS A 103 -4.92 -5.97 4.55
C LYS A 103 -3.84 -7.04 4.49
N MET A 104 -3.58 -7.53 3.30
CA MET A 104 -2.47 -8.44 3.03
C MET A 104 -1.59 -7.85 1.95
N THR A 105 -0.29 -7.88 2.16
CA THR A 105 0.70 -7.55 1.14
C THR A 105 1.72 -8.67 1.00
N SER A 106 2.16 -8.96 -0.20
CA SER A 106 3.25 -9.90 -0.43
C SER A 106 4.18 -9.33 -1.47
N GLU A 107 5.48 -9.36 -1.19
CA GLU A 107 6.52 -8.89 -2.10
C GLU A 107 7.63 -9.93 -2.20
N ILE A 108 8.02 -10.25 -3.44
CA ILE A 108 9.12 -11.17 -3.76
C ILE A 108 10.15 -10.38 -4.58
N ARG A 109 11.39 -10.41 -4.15
CA ARG A 109 12.52 -9.89 -4.91
C ARG A 109 13.52 -11.02 -5.16
N ALA A 110 13.92 -11.21 -6.41
CA ALA A 110 14.95 -12.16 -6.77
C ALA A 110 16.04 -11.49 -7.61
N THR A 111 17.30 -11.80 -7.30
CA THR A 111 18.44 -11.41 -8.11
C THR A 111 19.15 -12.69 -8.57
N LEU A 112 19.10 -12.94 -9.87
CA LEU A 112 19.67 -14.11 -10.52
C LEU A 112 20.97 -13.71 -11.21
N LYS A 113 22.08 -14.36 -10.86
CA LYS A 113 23.34 -14.23 -11.61
C LYS A 113 23.27 -15.16 -12.83
N ILE A 114 23.10 -14.60 -14.02
CA ILE A 114 23.00 -15.35 -15.28
C ILE A 114 24.38 -15.73 -15.78
N ALA A 115 25.29 -14.76 -15.86
CA ALA A 115 26.66 -14.95 -16.30
C ALA A 115 27.63 -14.12 -15.44
N ASN A 116 28.92 -14.09 -15.82
CA ASN A 116 29.86 -13.22 -15.11
C ASN A 116 29.50 -11.76 -15.32
N LYS A 117 29.25 -11.04 -14.21
CA LYS A 117 28.82 -9.62 -14.18
C LYS A 117 27.45 -9.35 -14.84
N HIS A 118 26.63 -10.39 -15.14
CA HIS A 118 25.28 -10.28 -15.69
C HIS A 118 24.24 -10.70 -14.65
N TYR A 119 23.28 -9.85 -14.38
CA TYR A 119 22.26 -10.07 -13.34
C TYR A 119 20.86 -9.78 -13.89
N LEU A 120 19.92 -10.64 -13.54
CA LEU A 120 18.49 -10.38 -13.70
C LEU A 120 17.90 -10.12 -12.33
N ALA A 121 17.42 -8.90 -12.10
CA ALA A 121 16.70 -8.53 -10.92
C ALA A 121 15.20 -8.50 -11.22
N THR A 122 14.41 -9.16 -10.38
CA THR A 122 12.95 -9.22 -10.51
C THR A 122 12.30 -8.84 -9.19
N ARG A 123 11.15 -8.18 -9.27
CA ARG A 123 10.30 -7.84 -8.15
C ARG A 123 8.85 -8.07 -8.53
N PHE A 124 8.13 -8.76 -7.68
CA PHE A 124 6.68 -8.93 -7.76
C PHE A 124 6.07 -8.48 -6.45
N MET A 125 5.08 -7.64 -6.53
CA MET A 125 4.35 -7.16 -5.36
C MET A 125 2.85 -7.25 -5.61
N GLY A 126 2.12 -7.83 -4.68
CA GLY A 126 0.68 -7.89 -4.65
C GLY A 126 0.14 -7.45 -3.29
N GLY A 127 -1.06 -6.89 -3.30
CA GLY A 127 -1.74 -6.49 -2.06
C GLY A 127 -3.24 -6.46 -2.24
N VAL A 128 -3.96 -6.76 -1.16
CA VAL A 128 -5.42 -6.69 -1.07
C VAL A 128 -5.77 -6.02 0.24
N LEU A 129 -6.70 -5.07 0.17
CA LEU A 129 -7.30 -4.37 1.29
C LEU A 129 -8.82 -4.60 1.23
N TRP A 130 -9.36 -5.18 2.28
CA TRP A 130 -10.79 -5.47 2.38
C TRP A 130 -11.38 -4.80 3.61
N SER A 131 -12.18 -3.77 3.39
CA SER A 131 -12.91 -3.05 4.43
C SER A 131 -14.31 -3.61 4.62
N TYR A 132 -14.72 -3.74 5.86
CA TYR A 132 -16.02 -4.31 6.27
C TYR A 132 -16.45 -3.79 7.63
N GLY A 133 -17.66 -4.17 8.06
CA GLY A 133 -18.18 -3.89 9.39
C GLY A 133 -18.43 -2.40 9.63
N ASN A 134 -17.67 -1.80 10.52
CA ASN A 134 -17.92 -0.44 11.00
C ASN A 134 -17.78 0.64 9.92
N GLN A 135 -16.79 0.51 9.02
CA GLN A 135 -16.59 1.39 7.87
C GLN A 135 -16.34 0.55 6.62
N THR A 136 -17.13 0.78 5.57
CA THR A 136 -17.02 0.09 4.28
C THR A 136 -16.03 0.76 3.34
N VAL A 137 -15.68 2.02 3.59
CA VAL A 137 -14.67 2.76 2.83
C VAL A 137 -13.34 2.64 3.56
N PRO A 138 -12.29 2.10 2.92
CA PRO A 138 -11.00 1.96 3.55
C PRO A 138 -10.36 3.34 3.80
N PRO A 139 -9.56 3.47 4.88
CA PRO A 139 -8.80 4.68 5.10
C PRO A 139 -7.84 4.94 3.93
N TYR A 140 -7.83 6.16 3.43
CA TYR A 140 -6.95 6.56 2.33
C TYR A 140 -5.46 6.26 2.60
N SER A 141 -5.00 6.43 3.84
CA SER A 141 -3.62 6.13 4.24
C SER A 141 -3.23 4.66 4.08
N GLU A 142 -4.22 3.76 4.04
CA GLU A 142 -4.00 2.33 3.92
C GLU A 142 -4.19 1.81 2.49
N GLN A 143 -4.80 2.59 1.60
CA GLN A 143 -4.99 2.23 0.22
C GLN A 143 -3.67 2.11 -0.55
N PHE A 144 -3.66 1.26 -1.56
CA PHE A 144 -2.52 1.07 -2.44
C PHE A 144 -2.45 2.14 -3.50
N TYR A 145 -1.23 2.42 -3.95
CA TYR A 145 -0.94 3.26 -5.10
C TYR A 145 0.27 2.71 -5.86
N ILE A 146 0.44 3.17 -7.10
CA ILE A 146 1.60 2.83 -7.94
C ILE A 146 2.18 4.10 -8.57
N GLY A 147 3.36 3.93 -9.19
CA GLY A 147 4.15 5.00 -9.80
C GLY A 147 5.34 5.42 -8.95
N GLY A 148 6.28 6.10 -9.58
CA GLY A 148 7.52 6.54 -8.98
C GLY A 148 8.71 5.61 -9.22
N ALA A 149 9.90 6.07 -8.84
CA ALA A 149 11.19 5.44 -9.15
C ALA A 149 11.33 3.98 -8.65
N ASN A 150 10.63 3.61 -7.59
CA ASN A 150 10.66 2.28 -6.99
C ASN A 150 9.41 1.44 -7.29
N SER A 151 8.61 1.86 -8.27
CA SER A 151 7.36 1.22 -8.68
C SER A 151 7.32 1.14 -10.21
N ILE A 152 6.45 1.88 -10.88
CA ILE A 152 6.42 2.00 -12.35
C ILE A 152 7.17 3.28 -12.72
N ARG A 153 8.41 3.13 -13.19
CA ARG A 153 9.40 4.24 -13.30
C ARG A 153 9.03 5.36 -14.26
N ALA A 154 8.23 5.10 -15.29
CA ALA A 154 7.81 6.10 -16.26
C ALA A 154 6.69 7.01 -15.77
N PHE A 155 6.08 6.73 -14.62
CA PHE A 155 4.91 7.44 -14.12
C PHE A 155 5.16 8.07 -12.77
N THR A 156 4.53 9.21 -12.52
CA THR A 156 4.58 9.86 -11.22
C THR A 156 3.81 9.04 -10.17
N VAL A 157 4.15 9.23 -8.91
CA VAL A 157 3.46 8.58 -7.79
C VAL A 157 1.96 8.90 -7.84
N ARG A 158 1.09 7.88 -7.69
CA ARG A 158 -0.37 8.00 -7.67
C ARG A 158 -0.98 8.57 -8.95
N SER A 159 -0.34 8.38 -10.10
CA SER A 159 -0.85 8.85 -11.38
C SER A 159 -1.56 7.77 -12.22
N LEU A 160 -1.53 6.51 -11.76
CA LEU A 160 -2.09 5.37 -12.48
C LEU A 160 -3.20 4.69 -11.68
N GLY A 161 -4.26 4.29 -12.39
CA GLY A 161 -5.39 3.54 -11.84
C GLY A 161 -6.51 4.45 -11.31
N PRO A 162 -7.50 3.90 -10.62
CA PRO A 162 -7.78 2.46 -10.52
C PRO A 162 -8.22 1.86 -11.87
N GLY A 163 -7.68 0.67 -12.17
CA GLY A 163 -7.99 -0.03 -13.42
C GLY A 163 -7.66 0.78 -14.68
N THR A 164 -8.65 1.00 -15.51
CA THR A 164 -8.51 1.80 -16.76
C THR A 164 -8.87 3.27 -16.59
N TYR A 165 -9.14 3.71 -15.36
CA TYR A 165 -9.51 5.10 -15.10
C TYR A 165 -8.38 6.06 -15.51
N ASN A 166 -8.72 7.07 -16.28
CA ASN A 166 -7.83 8.15 -16.66
C ASN A 166 -8.55 9.49 -16.38
N PRO A 167 -8.06 10.30 -15.48
CA PRO A 167 -8.68 11.58 -15.12
C PRO A 167 -8.66 12.60 -16.29
N GLY A 168 -7.91 12.33 -17.35
CA GLY A 168 -7.79 13.23 -18.52
C GLY A 168 -7.13 14.57 -18.16
N SER A 169 -7.13 15.49 -19.14
CA SER A 169 -6.65 16.87 -18.96
C SER A 169 -7.57 17.76 -18.10
N ASN A 170 -8.73 17.25 -17.70
CA ASN A 170 -9.75 17.98 -16.93
C ASN A 170 -9.57 17.86 -15.40
N ALA A 171 -8.48 17.28 -14.91
CA ALA A 171 -8.15 17.33 -13.48
C ALA A 171 -7.98 18.80 -13.08
N LYS A 172 -9.04 19.35 -12.52
CA LYS A 172 -9.21 20.76 -12.13
C LYS A 172 -8.18 21.17 -11.11
N TYR A 173 -7.02 21.22 -11.18
CA TYR A 173 -5.88 21.56 -10.30
C TYR A 173 -4.62 20.67 -10.53
N GLY A 174 -4.57 19.82 -11.57
CA GLY A 174 -3.42 18.97 -11.85
C GLY A 174 -3.09 17.97 -10.73
N TYR A 175 -4.03 17.75 -9.79
CA TYR A 175 -3.81 16.87 -8.66
C TYR A 175 -4.27 15.45 -9.03
N LEU A 176 -3.30 14.59 -9.25
CA LEU A 176 -3.53 13.16 -9.49
C LEU A 176 -3.21 12.42 -8.20
N ASP A 177 -4.21 11.78 -7.62
CA ASP A 177 -4.07 11.01 -6.38
C ASP A 177 -4.89 9.73 -6.47
N GLN A 178 -4.41 8.83 -7.34
CA GLN A 178 -5.07 7.58 -7.65
C GLN A 178 -4.66 6.50 -6.65
N THR A 179 -5.67 5.87 -6.05
CA THR A 179 -5.50 4.78 -5.08
C THR A 179 -6.46 3.63 -5.40
N GLY A 180 -6.22 2.48 -4.80
CA GLY A 180 -7.08 1.29 -4.94
C GLY A 180 -6.95 0.33 -3.77
N ASP A 181 -7.84 -0.63 -3.71
CA ASP A 181 -7.92 -1.62 -2.65
C ASP A 181 -7.18 -2.91 -2.99
N VAL A 182 -6.85 -3.10 -4.27
CA VAL A 182 -6.03 -4.20 -4.79
C VAL A 182 -4.86 -3.61 -5.55
N LYS A 183 -3.66 -4.19 -5.37
CA LYS A 183 -2.44 -3.80 -6.08
C LYS A 183 -1.77 -5.03 -6.69
N PHE A 184 -1.29 -4.88 -7.91
CA PHE A 184 -0.32 -5.78 -8.51
C PHE A 184 0.78 -4.96 -9.20
N GLU A 185 2.03 -5.39 -9.04
CA GLU A 185 3.21 -4.75 -9.61
C GLU A 185 4.26 -5.79 -9.93
N ALA A 186 4.86 -5.70 -11.12
CA ALA A 186 5.94 -6.54 -11.59
C ALA A 186 7.03 -5.67 -12.21
N ASN A 187 8.26 -5.89 -11.79
CA ASN A 187 9.45 -5.21 -12.30
C ASN A 187 10.49 -6.26 -12.69
N VAL A 188 11.08 -6.09 -13.85
CA VAL A 188 12.18 -6.93 -14.35
C VAL A 188 13.28 -6.01 -14.85
N GLU A 189 14.52 -6.25 -14.41
CA GLU A 189 15.67 -5.44 -14.77
C GLU A 189 16.86 -6.34 -15.11
N TYR A 190 17.41 -6.18 -16.29
CA TYR A 190 18.64 -6.86 -16.72
C TYR A 190 19.82 -5.89 -16.64
N ARG A 191 20.80 -6.27 -15.85
CA ARG A 191 22.05 -5.53 -15.63
C ARG A 191 23.20 -6.23 -16.31
N PHE A 192 24.00 -5.48 -17.09
CA PHE A 192 25.11 -6.01 -17.85
C PHE A 192 26.32 -5.04 -17.83
N PRO A 193 27.56 -5.60 -17.92
CA PRO A 193 28.76 -4.76 -18.00
C PRO A 193 28.86 -4.10 -19.38
N LEU A 194 29.35 -2.87 -19.42
CA LEU A 194 29.69 -2.13 -20.64
C LEU A 194 31.21 -2.15 -20.85
N PHE A 195 31.92 -1.28 -20.15
CA PHE A 195 33.38 -1.20 -20.21
C PHE A 195 33.91 -0.73 -18.86
N GLY A 196 35.08 -1.24 -18.44
CA GLY A 196 35.67 -0.93 -17.14
C GLY A 196 34.71 -1.21 -15.99
N ASP A 197 34.37 -0.19 -15.23
CA ASP A 197 33.43 -0.23 -14.09
C ASP A 197 32.02 0.27 -14.43
N PHE A 198 31.76 0.56 -15.71
CA PHE A 198 30.45 1.00 -16.17
C PHE A 198 29.52 -0.19 -16.44
N TYR A 199 28.28 -0.06 -15.96
CA TYR A 199 27.20 -1.03 -16.16
C TYR A 199 26.02 -0.36 -16.85
N GLY A 200 25.35 -1.10 -17.72
CA GLY A 200 24.07 -0.75 -18.29
C GLY A 200 22.95 -1.55 -17.62
N ALA A 201 21.74 -1.01 -17.69
CA ALA A 201 20.53 -1.71 -17.28
C ALA A 201 19.39 -1.43 -18.25
N THR A 202 18.62 -2.47 -18.58
CA THR A 202 17.32 -2.35 -19.25
C THR A 202 16.25 -2.89 -18.33
N PHE A 203 15.05 -2.30 -18.37
CA PHE A 203 13.99 -2.71 -17.48
C PHE A 203 12.61 -2.69 -18.13
N LEU A 204 11.73 -3.48 -17.56
CA LEU A 204 10.30 -3.54 -17.86
C LEU A 204 9.51 -3.48 -16.55
N ASP A 205 8.61 -2.51 -16.45
CA ASP A 205 7.73 -2.34 -15.30
C ASP A 205 6.27 -2.48 -15.76
N ALA A 206 5.47 -3.20 -14.99
CA ALA A 206 4.04 -3.37 -15.21
C ALA A 206 3.31 -3.37 -13.87
N GLY A 207 2.12 -2.78 -13.81
CA GLY A 207 1.29 -2.81 -12.61
C GLY A 207 0.09 -1.92 -12.71
N ASN A 208 -0.84 -2.13 -11.77
CA ASN A 208 -2.04 -1.31 -11.61
C ASN A 208 -2.58 -1.42 -10.18
N VAL A 209 -3.53 -0.56 -9.83
CA VAL A 209 -4.38 -0.65 -8.65
C VAL A 209 -5.86 -0.73 -9.07
N TRP A 210 -6.70 -1.36 -8.22
CA TRP A 210 -8.15 -1.51 -8.41
C TRP A 210 -8.91 -1.28 -7.13
#